data_3b12b21061832e36e91de2edfcad41b3
#
_entry.id   3b12b21061832e36e91de2edfcad41b3
#
_cell.length_a   1.000
_cell.length_b   1.000
_cell.length_c   1.000
_cell.angle_alpha   90.00
_cell.angle_beta   90.00
_cell.angle_gamma   90.00
#
_symmetry.space_group_name_H-M   'P 1'
#
loop_
_entity.id
_entity.type
_entity.pdbx_description
1 polymer ?
#
loop_
_entity_poly.entity_id
_entity_poly.type
_entity_poly.pdbx_seq_one_letter_code
_entity_poly.pdbx_strand_id
1 'polypeptide(L)'
;MPTIFLSPSTQEYNQYVTGAGSEEYFMNLLADAMEPLLLSNGIQFTRNDPQGTVSDSIRQSNAGRYDFHLALHSNASGPGSEGRSRGIVAFYYPGSANSRRAAELFASALREIYPLPNQVTTRSTTTLAEVKRTKAPAVLLEIGYHDNAADAQWIAGHIELIAQTLVQALTEYFGLPYVYPGPSRPGLAVTDSGGPVALRAYPSAQGQVITQIPNGAKVTVLGQYRGWYVVLYGESIGYANAAFIQL
;
A
#
# COMPACT_ATOMS: atom_id res chain seq x y z
N MET A 1 9.23 6.44 -9.94
CA MET A 1 8.52 6.22 -8.66
C MET A 1 8.06 4.79 -8.60
N PRO A 2 8.01 4.17 -7.44
CA PRO A 2 7.48 2.83 -7.34
C PRO A 2 5.98 2.78 -7.68
N THR A 3 5.59 1.67 -8.28
CA THR A 3 4.21 1.39 -8.67
C THR A 3 3.81 0.04 -8.10
N ILE A 4 2.71 -0.04 -7.38
CA ILE A 4 2.22 -1.29 -6.80
C ILE A 4 0.89 -1.71 -7.40
N PHE A 5 0.64 -3.01 -7.42
CA PHE A 5 -0.69 -3.56 -7.60
C PHE A 5 -1.29 -3.83 -6.22
N LEU A 6 -2.38 -3.13 -5.89
CA LEU A 6 -3.10 -3.26 -4.62
C LEU A 6 -4.31 -4.17 -4.85
N SER A 7 -4.32 -5.31 -4.20
CA SER A 7 -5.29 -6.40 -4.40
C SER A 7 -6.06 -6.70 -3.12
N PRO A 8 -7.06 -5.88 -2.74
CA PRO A 8 -7.97 -6.26 -1.66
C PRO A 8 -8.81 -7.48 -2.06
N SER A 9 -9.18 -8.28 -1.07
CA SER A 9 -9.99 -9.49 -1.24
C SER A 9 -11.29 -9.21 -2.01
N THR A 10 -11.68 -10.18 -2.84
CA THR A 10 -12.96 -10.20 -3.58
C THR A 10 -13.93 -11.22 -3.00
N GLN A 11 -13.73 -11.65 -1.74
CA GLN A 11 -14.48 -12.75 -1.11
C GLN A 11 -15.66 -12.22 -0.28
N GLU A 12 -16.75 -11.82 -0.94
CA GLU A 12 -17.98 -11.34 -0.30
C GLU A 12 -18.66 -12.39 0.61
N TYR A 13 -18.45 -13.67 0.32
CA TYR A 13 -19.05 -14.77 1.09
C TYR A 13 -18.40 -15.01 2.45
N ASN A 14 -17.22 -14.49 2.69
CA ASN A 14 -16.54 -14.55 3.97
C ASN A 14 -17.07 -13.46 4.91
N GLN A 15 -18.15 -13.77 5.61
CA GLN A 15 -18.78 -12.81 6.51
C GLN A 15 -18.02 -12.70 7.84
N TYR A 16 -17.85 -11.48 8.33
CA TYR A 16 -17.30 -11.24 9.65
C TYR A 16 -18.30 -11.72 10.70
N VAL A 17 -17.81 -12.42 11.72
CA VAL A 17 -18.63 -12.98 12.82
C VAL A 17 -19.42 -11.90 13.58
N THR A 18 -18.99 -10.64 13.48
CA THR A 18 -19.70 -9.48 14.05
C THR A 18 -20.94 -9.07 13.26
N GLY A 19 -21.15 -9.61 12.06
CA GLY A 19 -22.24 -9.21 11.17
C GLY A 19 -22.08 -7.82 10.54
N ALA A 20 -20.90 -7.18 10.69
CA ALA A 20 -20.66 -5.82 10.23
C ALA A 20 -20.27 -5.72 8.74
N GLY A 21 -20.05 -6.83 8.06
CA GLY A 21 -19.67 -6.90 6.66
C GLY A 21 -18.86 -8.13 6.32
N SER A 22 -18.33 -8.18 5.10
CA SER A 22 -17.52 -9.28 4.57
C SER A 22 -16.01 -8.98 4.60
N GLU A 23 -15.20 -9.98 4.28
CA GLU A 23 -13.77 -9.81 4.03
C GLU A 23 -13.53 -8.82 2.89
N GLU A 24 -14.26 -8.98 1.78
CA GLU A 24 -14.22 -8.05 0.66
C GLU A 24 -14.48 -6.61 1.13
N TYR A 25 -15.54 -6.38 1.88
CA TYR A 25 -15.93 -5.05 2.37
C TYR A 25 -14.80 -4.39 3.19
N PHE A 26 -14.27 -5.08 4.21
CA PHE A 26 -13.26 -4.49 5.09
C PHE A 26 -11.90 -4.33 4.40
N MET A 27 -11.51 -5.24 3.51
CA MET A 27 -10.25 -5.12 2.78
C MET A 27 -10.32 -4.02 1.72
N ASN A 28 -11.49 -3.75 1.13
CA ASN A 28 -11.68 -2.58 0.28
C ASN A 28 -11.65 -1.27 1.07
N LEU A 29 -12.29 -1.19 2.25
CA LEU A 29 -12.15 -0.03 3.13
C LEU A 29 -10.68 0.24 3.51
N LEU A 30 -9.92 -0.82 3.79
CA LEU A 30 -8.49 -0.69 4.07
C LEU A 30 -7.72 -0.17 2.85
N ALA A 31 -8.00 -0.68 1.67
CA ALA A 31 -7.39 -0.20 0.44
C ALA A 31 -7.76 1.27 0.15
N ASP A 32 -9.03 1.67 0.36
CA ASP A 32 -9.47 3.07 0.23
C ASP A 32 -8.69 4.01 1.16
N ALA A 33 -8.48 3.59 2.42
CA ALA A 33 -7.67 4.34 3.38
C ALA A 33 -6.18 4.41 2.99
N MET A 34 -5.65 3.39 2.31
CA MET A 34 -4.26 3.37 1.83
C MET A 34 -4.02 4.29 0.64
N GLU A 35 -4.98 4.48 -0.25
CA GLU A 35 -4.81 5.22 -1.52
C GLU A 35 -4.23 6.64 -1.33
N PRO A 36 -4.83 7.53 -0.52
CA PRO A 36 -4.28 8.87 -0.31
C PRO A 36 -2.90 8.84 0.35
N LEU A 37 -2.65 7.85 1.21
CA LEU A 37 -1.35 7.66 1.86
C LEU A 37 -0.27 7.23 0.86
N LEU A 38 -0.59 6.31 -0.06
CA LEU A 38 0.31 5.88 -1.13
C LEU A 38 0.72 7.06 -2.00
N LEU A 39 -0.26 7.84 -2.46
CA LEU A 39 -0.01 9.01 -3.31
C LEU A 39 0.83 10.07 -2.61
N SER A 40 0.53 10.40 -1.34
CA SER A 40 1.29 11.38 -0.56
C SER A 40 2.73 10.94 -0.29
N ASN A 41 3.00 9.64 -0.35
CA ASN A 41 4.33 9.05 -0.21
C ASN A 41 5.01 8.76 -1.56
N GLY A 42 4.42 9.21 -2.67
CA GLY A 42 5.01 9.05 -3.99
C GLY A 42 4.94 7.61 -4.52
N ILE A 43 4.03 6.79 -4.02
CA ILE A 43 3.79 5.43 -4.49
C ILE A 43 2.55 5.44 -5.37
N GLN A 44 2.71 5.11 -6.65
CA GLN A 44 1.59 4.92 -7.57
C GLN A 44 0.98 3.53 -7.37
N PHE A 45 -0.31 3.40 -7.66
CA PHE A 45 -0.98 2.12 -7.54
C PHE A 45 -2.03 1.89 -8.63
N THR A 46 -2.36 0.63 -8.83
CA THR A 46 -3.54 0.16 -9.55
C THR A 46 -4.26 -0.83 -8.65
N ARG A 47 -5.57 -0.72 -8.54
CA ARG A 47 -6.39 -1.70 -7.79
C ARG A 47 -6.91 -2.79 -8.70
N ASN A 48 -7.18 -3.97 -8.11
CA ASN A 48 -7.96 -5.00 -8.77
C ASN A 48 -9.43 -4.55 -8.92
N ASP A 49 -10.13 -5.24 -9.81
CA ASP A 49 -11.59 -5.13 -9.92
C ASP A 49 -12.25 -5.88 -8.73
N PRO A 50 -13.00 -5.19 -7.85
CA PRO A 50 -13.65 -5.83 -6.70
C PRO A 50 -14.71 -6.86 -7.12
N GLN A 51 -15.27 -6.75 -8.32
CA GLN A 51 -16.23 -7.71 -8.88
C GLN A 51 -15.53 -8.88 -9.60
N GLY A 52 -14.19 -8.89 -9.63
CA GLY A 52 -13.38 -9.93 -10.23
C GLY A 52 -13.14 -11.12 -9.31
N THR A 53 -12.38 -12.07 -9.81
CA THR A 53 -11.89 -13.22 -9.06
C THR A 53 -10.40 -13.06 -8.74
N VAL A 54 -9.85 -13.88 -7.85
CA VAL A 54 -8.39 -13.99 -7.61
C VAL A 54 -7.62 -14.21 -8.92
N SER A 55 -8.16 -15.00 -9.85
CA SER A 55 -7.53 -15.20 -11.16
C SER A 55 -7.53 -13.92 -12.01
N ASP A 56 -8.55 -13.09 -11.90
CA ASP A 56 -8.62 -11.79 -12.58
C ASP A 56 -7.62 -10.81 -11.98
N SER A 57 -7.49 -10.73 -10.65
CA SER A 57 -6.50 -9.91 -9.96
C SER A 57 -5.07 -10.29 -10.40
N ILE A 58 -4.75 -11.57 -10.45
CA ILE A 58 -3.44 -12.06 -10.92
C ILE A 58 -3.22 -11.68 -12.39
N ARG A 59 -4.24 -11.83 -13.25
CA ARG A 59 -4.14 -11.47 -14.67
C ARG A 59 -3.90 -9.98 -14.85
N GLN A 60 -4.64 -9.13 -14.15
CA GLN A 60 -4.49 -7.67 -14.17
C GLN A 60 -3.10 -7.26 -13.67
N SER A 61 -2.64 -7.79 -12.53
CA SER A 61 -1.30 -7.56 -12.01
C SER A 61 -0.22 -7.97 -13.02
N ASN A 62 -0.35 -9.12 -13.67
CA ASN A 62 0.62 -9.62 -14.61
C ASN A 62 0.60 -8.93 -15.98
N ALA A 63 -0.47 -8.21 -16.31
CA ALA A 63 -0.58 -7.42 -17.54
C ALA A 63 0.19 -6.09 -17.43
N GLY A 64 0.31 -5.54 -16.23
CA GLY A 64 1.08 -4.33 -15.95
C GLY A 64 2.55 -4.60 -15.59
N ARG A 65 3.26 -3.52 -15.27
CA ARG A 65 4.61 -3.56 -14.71
C ARG A 65 4.56 -2.92 -13.33
N TYR A 66 4.61 -3.73 -12.30
CA TYR A 66 4.56 -3.29 -10.92
C TYR A 66 5.84 -3.69 -10.20
N ASP A 67 6.31 -2.82 -9.31
CA ASP A 67 7.47 -3.07 -8.45
C ASP A 67 7.09 -3.97 -7.26
N PHE A 68 5.78 -4.03 -6.95
CA PHE A 68 5.25 -4.84 -5.86
C PHE A 68 3.78 -5.20 -6.08
N HIS A 69 3.36 -6.37 -5.58
CA HIS A 69 1.95 -6.81 -5.49
C HIS A 69 1.59 -7.01 -4.02
N LEU A 70 0.62 -6.27 -3.53
CA LEU A 70 0.12 -6.38 -2.16
C LEU A 70 -1.31 -6.89 -2.17
N ALA A 71 -1.50 -8.13 -1.69
CA ALA A 71 -2.82 -8.70 -1.47
C ALA A 71 -3.25 -8.51 -0.01
N LEU A 72 -4.48 -8.03 0.19
CA LEU A 72 -5.07 -7.76 1.50
C LEU A 72 -6.22 -8.73 1.74
N HIS A 73 -6.11 -9.55 2.79
CA HIS A 73 -7.06 -10.56 3.19
C HIS A 73 -7.28 -10.56 4.70
N SER A 74 -8.34 -11.20 5.15
CA SER A 74 -8.53 -11.60 6.53
C SER A 74 -8.81 -13.10 6.60
N ASN A 75 -8.13 -13.77 7.52
CA ASN A 75 -8.12 -15.22 7.66
C ASN A 75 -9.41 -15.78 8.26
N ALA A 76 -9.58 -17.07 8.13
CA ALA A 76 -10.58 -17.85 8.89
C ALA A 76 -9.93 -19.07 9.54
N SER A 77 -10.45 -19.47 10.69
CA SER A 77 -10.12 -20.74 11.31
C SER A 77 -10.62 -21.91 10.45
N GLY A 78 -9.88 -22.99 10.44
CA GLY A 78 -10.33 -24.19 9.71
C GLY A 78 -11.59 -24.82 10.33
N PRO A 79 -12.29 -25.69 9.56
CA PRO A 79 -13.49 -26.35 10.01
C PRO A 79 -13.34 -27.03 11.38
N GLY A 80 -14.28 -26.82 12.29
CA GLY A 80 -14.25 -27.30 13.67
C GLY A 80 -13.36 -26.50 14.63
N SER A 81 -12.77 -25.41 14.14
CA SER A 81 -11.95 -24.48 14.93
C SER A 81 -12.41 -23.03 14.82
N GLU A 82 -13.63 -22.81 14.35
CA GLU A 82 -14.22 -21.50 14.10
C GLU A 82 -14.07 -20.58 15.33
N GLY A 83 -13.60 -19.39 15.10
CA GLY A 83 -13.41 -18.35 16.12
C GLY A 83 -12.27 -18.58 17.11
N ARG A 84 -11.51 -19.69 17.00
CA ARG A 84 -10.42 -20.02 17.95
C ARG A 84 -9.08 -19.42 17.58
N SER A 85 -8.83 -19.20 16.29
CA SER A 85 -7.57 -18.66 15.82
C SER A 85 -7.57 -17.14 15.89
N ARG A 86 -6.38 -16.56 16.11
CA ARG A 86 -6.11 -15.13 16.06
C ARG A 86 -4.72 -14.87 15.50
N GLY A 87 -4.48 -13.66 15.04
CA GLY A 87 -3.15 -13.25 14.63
C GLY A 87 -3.07 -12.77 13.19
N ILE A 88 -1.90 -12.31 12.80
CA ILE A 88 -1.62 -11.78 11.46
C ILE A 88 -0.55 -12.65 10.82
N VAL A 89 -0.70 -12.96 9.54
CA VAL A 89 0.29 -13.72 8.78
C VAL A 89 0.63 -12.98 7.49
N ALA A 90 1.90 -12.66 7.31
CA ALA A 90 2.42 -12.14 6.04
C ALA A 90 3.00 -13.31 5.23
N PHE A 91 2.30 -13.70 4.17
CA PHE A 91 2.70 -14.79 3.28
C PHE A 91 3.55 -14.28 2.11
N TYR A 92 4.62 -15.03 1.80
CA TYR A 92 5.50 -14.74 0.68
C TYR A 92 5.93 -16.01 -0.06
N TYR A 93 6.38 -15.87 -1.32
CA TYR A 93 6.93 -17.00 -2.07
C TYR A 93 8.37 -17.32 -1.63
N PRO A 94 8.71 -18.57 -1.30
CA PRO A 94 10.00 -18.91 -0.70
C PRO A 94 11.22 -18.63 -1.61
N GLY A 95 11.04 -18.59 -2.92
CA GLY A 95 12.10 -18.27 -3.88
C GLY A 95 12.34 -16.76 -4.09
N SER A 96 11.56 -15.87 -3.47
CA SER A 96 11.65 -14.42 -3.65
C SER A 96 12.23 -13.73 -2.41
N ALA A 97 13.49 -13.31 -2.47
CA ALA A 97 14.13 -12.54 -1.40
C ALA A 97 13.43 -11.17 -1.16
N ASN A 98 12.97 -10.52 -2.23
CA ASN A 98 12.25 -9.25 -2.14
C ASN A 98 10.89 -9.42 -1.45
N SER A 99 10.13 -10.47 -1.79
CA SER A 99 8.86 -10.77 -1.11
C SER A 99 9.06 -11.11 0.36
N ARG A 100 10.11 -11.87 0.69
CA ARG A 100 10.45 -12.19 2.07
C ARG A 100 10.78 -10.93 2.87
N ARG A 101 11.65 -10.06 2.33
CA ARG A 101 12.00 -8.78 2.97
C ARG A 101 10.76 -7.91 3.22
N ALA A 102 9.87 -7.81 2.24
CA ALA A 102 8.62 -7.06 2.41
C ALA A 102 7.72 -7.68 3.50
N ALA A 103 7.55 -9.01 3.50
CA ALA A 103 6.76 -9.69 4.53
C ALA A 103 7.33 -9.47 5.94
N GLU A 104 8.65 -9.47 6.10
CA GLU A 104 9.32 -9.17 7.37
C GLU A 104 9.07 -7.72 7.82
N LEU A 105 9.10 -6.74 6.91
CA LEU A 105 8.79 -5.34 7.21
C LEU A 105 7.33 -5.16 7.61
N PHE A 106 6.38 -5.72 6.87
CA PHE A 106 4.96 -5.68 7.24
C PHE A 106 4.71 -6.32 8.60
N ALA A 107 5.25 -7.50 8.84
CA ALA A 107 5.07 -8.17 10.12
C ALA A 107 5.70 -7.38 11.27
N SER A 108 6.87 -6.76 11.07
CA SER A 108 7.50 -5.90 12.08
C SER A 108 6.62 -4.71 12.42
N ALA A 109 6.14 -3.99 11.43
CA ALA A 109 5.28 -2.81 11.63
C ALA A 109 3.94 -3.18 12.28
N LEU A 110 3.30 -4.27 11.84
CA LEU A 110 2.02 -4.73 12.41
C LEU A 110 2.13 -5.23 13.85
N ARG A 111 3.29 -5.73 14.30
CA ARG A 111 3.52 -6.09 15.71
C ARG A 111 3.37 -4.90 16.66
N GLU A 112 3.70 -3.71 16.20
CA GLU A 112 3.63 -2.49 17.03
C GLU A 112 2.19 -2.07 17.35
N ILE A 113 1.23 -2.47 16.52
CA ILE A 113 -0.17 -2.04 16.64
C ILE A 113 -1.15 -3.17 16.98
N TYR A 114 -0.78 -4.42 16.71
CA TYR A 114 -1.68 -5.55 16.93
C TYR A 114 -1.68 -5.98 18.40
N PRO A 115 -2.87 -6.25 19.02
CA PRO A 115 -2.97 -6.54 20.46
C PRO A 115 -2.17 -7.78 20.94
N LEU A 116 -1.86 -8.69 20.03
CA LEU A 116 -1.11 -9.92 20.30
C LEU A 116 0.14 -9.98 19.43
N PRO A 117 1.17 -9.17 19.69
CA PRO A 117 2.34 -9.04 18.81
C PRO A 117 3.07 -10.36 18.52
N ASN A 118 3.06 -11.29 19.46
CA ASN A 118 3.65 -12.62 19.29
C ASN A 118 2.88 -13.52 18.30
N GLN A 119 1.65 -13.13 17.91
CA GLN A 119 0.85 -13.81 16.90
C GLN A 119 0.95 -13.17 15.51
N VAL A 120 1.82 -12.17 15.33
CA VAL A 120 2.15 -11.60 14.03
C VAL A 120 3.37 -12.34 13.48
N THR A 121 3.18 -13.09 12.40
CA THR A 121 4.19 -13.99 11.85
C THR A 121 4.39 -13.80 10.34
N THR A 122 5.51 -14.29 9.83
CA THR A 122 5.74 -14.44 8.40
C THR A 122 5.76 -15.93 8.04
N ARG A 123 5.21 -16.30 6.88
CA ARG A 123 5.24 -17.69 6.39
C ARG A 123 5.51 -17.73 4.89
N SER A 124 6.37 -18.63 4.48
CA SER A 124 6.50 -18.95 3.06
C SER A 124 5.36 -19.86 2.60
N THR A 125 4.90 -19.64 1.36
CA THR A 125 3.85 -20.47 0.77
C THR A 125 4.10 -20.72 -0.72
N THR A 126 3.70 -21.89 -1.19
CA THR A 126 3.68 -22.27 -2.61
C THR A 126 2.27 -22.57 -3.11
N THR A 127 1.24 -22.36 -2.27
CA THR A 127 -0.16 -22.70 -2.55
C THR A 127 -1.02 -21.46 -2.83
N LEU A 128 -0.77 -20.33 -2.14
CA LEU A 128 -1.53 -19.10 -2.36
C LEU A 128 -1.24 -18.52 -3.75
N ALA A 129 -2.28 -18.39 -4.56
CA ALA A 129 -2.18 -18.09 -5.98
C ALA A 129 -1.56 -16.69 -6.24
N GLU A 130 -1.95 -15.66 -5.49
CA GLU A 130 -1.43 -14.30 -5.68
C GLU A 130 0.04 -14.18 -5.31
N VAL A 131 0.51 -14.96 -4.36
CA VAL A 131 1.93 -15.00 -3.99
C VAL A 131 2.76 -15.80 -5.00
N LYS A 132 2.17 -16.88 -5.57
CA LYS A 132 2.88 -17.82 -6.44
C LYS A 132 2.91 -17.40 -7.91
N ARG A 133 1.82 -16.77 -8.41
CA ARG A 133 1.57 -16.58 -9.84
C ARG A 133 1.79 -15.16 -10.34
N THR A 134 2.03 -14.21 -9.43
CA THR A 134 2.34 -12.83 -9.80
C THR A 134 3.81 -12.70 -10.24
N LYS A 135 4.05 -11.83 -11.22
CA LYS A 135 5.40 -11.53 -11.72
C LYS A 135 6.17 -10.60 -10.81
N ALA A 136 5.48 -9.62 -10.22
CA ALA A 136 6.06 -8.72 -9.23
C ALA A 136 6.37 -9.47 -7.93
N PRO A 137 7.36 -9.04 -7.14
CA PRO A 137 7.47 -9.46 -5.75
C PRO A 137 6.13 -9.26 -5.05
N ALA A 138 5.64 -10.29 -4.33
CA ALA A 138 4.31 -10.28 -3.76
C ALA A 138 4.29 -10.70 -2.29
N VAL A 139 3.41 -10.04 -1.53
CA VAL A 139 3.01 -10.45 -0.17
C VAL A 139 1.50 -10.50 -0.12
N LEU A 140 0.96 -11.55 0.49
CA LEU A 140 -0.43 -11.65 0.89
C LEU A 140 -0.48 -11.52 2.42
N LEU A 141 -1.22 -10.53 2.88
CA LEU A 141 -1.45 -10.28 4.30
C LEU A 141 -2.80 -10.89 4.71
N GLU A 142 -2.76 -11.79 5.67
CA GLU A 142 -3.93 -12.23 6.43
C GLU A 142 -4.01 -11.38 7.70
N ILE A 143 -4.81 -10.33 7.66
CA ILE A 143 -4.90 -9.29 8.70
C ILE A 143 -5.96 -9.70 9.73
N GLY A 144 -5.57 -10.53 10.71
CA GLY A 144 -6.49 -11.07 11.70
C GLY A 144 -7.43 -12.14 11.13
N TYR A 145 -8.32 -12.65 11.99
CA TYR A 145 -9.31 -13.68 11.65
C TYR A 145 -10.71 -13.10 11.69
N HIS A 146 -11.41 -13.08 10.55
CA HIS A 146 -12.76 -12.50 10.44
C HIS A 146 -13.83 -13.33 11.18
N ASP A 147 -13.56 -14.62 11.42
CA ASP A 147 -14.42 -15.51 12.22
C ASP A 147 -14.16 -15.41 13.73
N ASN A 148 -13.13 -14.65 14.17
CA ASN A 148 -12.87 -14.37 15.58
C ASN A 148 -13.35 -12.96 15.95
N ALA A 149 -14.24 -12.86 16.97
CA ALA A 149 -14.88 -11.59 17.32
C ALA A 149 -13.88 -10.48 17.71
N ALA A 150 -12.79 -10.82 18.40
CA ALA A 150 -11.81 -9.83 18.82
C ALA A 150 -10.96 -9.31 17.64
N ASP A 151 -10.59 -10.17 16.70
CA ASP A 151 -9.86 -9.77 15.50
C ASP A 151 -10.77 -9.00 14.54
N ALA A 152 -12.00 -9.46 14.32
CA ALA A 152 -13.00 -8.79 13.51
C ALA A 152 -13.29 -7.35 14.01
N GLN A 153 -13.44 -7.17 15.32
CA GLN A 153 -13.62 -5.86 15.95
C GLN A 153 -12.35 -5.01 15.83
N TRP A 154 -11.17 -5.60 16.01
CA TRP A 154 -9.91 -4.87 15.88
C TRP A 154 -9.71 -4.36 14.46
N ILE A 155 -9.92 -5.19 13.44
CA ILE A 155 -9.83 -4.77 12.03
C ILE A 155 -10.79 -3.62 11.76
N ALA A 156 -12.08 -3.80 12.08
CA ALA A 156 -13.11 -2.79 11.83
C ALA A 156 -12.83 -1.44 12.54
N GLY A 157 -12.26 -1.49 13.73
CA GLY A 157 -11.98 -0.30 14.55
C GLY A 157 -10.64 0.38 14.23
N HIS A 158 -9.76 -0.22 13.40
CA HIS A 158 -8.40 0.28 13.20
C HIS A 158 -7.99 0.41 11.71
N ILE A 159 -8.94 0.53 10.79
CA ILE A 159 -8.68 0.60 9.34
C ILE A 159 -7.62 1.67 9.02
N GLU A 160 -7.77 2.89 9.52
CA GLU A 160 -6.84 4.00 9.27
C GLU A 160 -5.43 3.72 9.84
N LEU A 161 -5.36 3.17 11.04
CA LEU A 161 -4.08 2.82 11.68
C LEU A 161 -3.37 1.70 10.92
N ILE A 162 -4.10 0.68 10.48
CA ILE A 162 -3.56 -0.42 9.68
C ILE A 162 -3.06 0.14 8.34
N ALA A 163 -3.86 0.98 7.66
CA ALA A 163 -3.47 1.62 6.40
C ALA A 163 -2.16 2.41 6.53
N GLN A 164 -2.06 3.28 7.55
CA GLN A 164 -0.84 4.05 7.83
C GLN A 164 0.37 3.14 8.06
N THR A 165 0.20 2.09 8.86
CA THR A 165 1.25 1.12 9.19
C THR A 165 1.74 0.39 7.94
N LEU A 166 0.83 -0.06 7.06
CA LEU A 166 1.19 -0.75 5.83
C LEU A 166 1.90 0.17 4.83
N VAL A 167 1.44 1.42 4.69
CA VAL A 167 2.11 2.38 3.80
C VAL A 167 3.48 2.78 4.35
N GLN A 168 3.64 2.93 5.66
CA GLN A 168 4.94 3.16 6.27
C GLN A 168 5.92 2.00 5.98
N ALA A 169 5.49 0.74 6.09
CA ALA A 169 6.30 -0.42 5.73
C ALA A 169 6.65 -0.44 4.24
N LEU A 170 5.73 -0.02 3.35
CA LEU A 170 6.01 0.12 1.92
C LEU A 170 7.04 1.21 1.63
N THR A 171 6.98 2.37 2.32
CA THR A 171 8.00 3.41 2.15
C THR A 171 9.38 2.92 2.56
N GLU A 172 9.47 2.15 3.65
CA GLU A 172 10.73 1.52 4.08
C GLU A 172 11.20 0.48 3.05
N TYR A 173 10.30 -0.34 2.51
CA TYR A 173 10.62 -1.32 1.48
C TYR A 173 11.22 -0.65 0.22
N PHE A 174 10.69 0.48 -0.20
CA PHE A 174 11.16 1.22 -1.38
C PHE A 174 12.30 2.21 -1.08
N GLY A 175 12.69 2.38 0.18
CA GLY A 175 13.69 3.36 0.59
C GLY A 175 13.23 4.81 0.44
N LEU A 176 11.93 5.06 0.52
CA LEU A 176 11.32 6.39 0.50
C LEU A 176 11.15 6.93 1.92
N PRO A 177 11.20 8.26 2.11
CA PRO A 177 10.81 8.83 3.39
C PRO A 177 9.29 8.70 3.57
N TYR A 178 8.85 8.40 4.78
CA TYR A 178 7.42 8.48 5.10
C TYR A 178 6.98 9.94 5.21
N VAL A 179 5.94 10.28 4.48
CA VAL A 179 5.31 11.61 4.47
C VAL A 179 3.97 11.52 5.18
N TYR A 180 3.82 12.28 6.25
CA TYR A 180 2.55 12.32 6.95
C TYR A 180 1.46 12.91 6.04
N PRO A 181 0.30 12.27 5.92
CA PRO A 181 -0.74 12.74 5.02
C PRO A 181 -1.28 14.10 5.46
N GLY A 182 -1.56 14.94 4.49
CA GLY A 182 -2.22 16.21 4.65
C GLY A 182 -3.17 16.47 3.47
N PRO A 183 -4.03 17.48 3.55
CA PRO A 183 -4.90 17.82 2.44
C PRO A 183 -4.07 18.18 1.20
N SER A 184 -4.48 17.67 0.04
CA SER A 184 -3.87 18.08 -1.23
C SER A 184 -4.12 19.56 -1.48
N ARG A 185 -3.13 20.24 -2.08
CA ARG A 185 -3.18 21.68 -2.35
C ARG A 185 -2.79 21.98 -3.80
N PRO A 186 -3.45 22.93 -4.45
CA PRO A 186 -2.99 23.41 -5.75
C PRO A 186 -1.67 24.16 -5.58
N GLY A 187 -0.80 24.04 -6.58
CA GLY A 187 0.47 24.75 -6.65
C GLY A 187 0.81 25.17 -8.07
N LEU A 188 1.76 26.07 -8.19
CA LEU A 188 2.28 26.56 -9.47
C LEU A 188 3.81 26.36 -9.49
N ALA A 189 4.34 25.76 -10.53
CA ALA A 189 5.79 25.65 -10.72
C ALA A 189 6.35 27.00 -11.14
N VAL A 190 7.28 27.57 -10.37
CA VAL A 190 7.83 28.90 -10.62
C VAL A 190 9.34 28.89 -10.41
N THR A 191 10.09 29.39 -11.39
CA THR A 191 11.53 29.61 -11.30
C THR A 191 11.89 31.02 -11.78
N ASP A 192 12.86 31.67 -11.16
CA ASP A 192 13.32 33.02 -11.54
C ASP A 192 13.91 33.04 -12.96
N SER A 193 14.48 31.94 -13.40
CA SER A 193 15.07 31.79 -14.74
C SER A 193 14.03 31.54 -15.82
N GLY A 194 12.76 31.28 -15.50
CA GLY A 194 11.74 30.81 -16.43
C GLY A 194 11.94 29.36 -16.93
N GLY A 195 12.95 28.66 -16.42
CA GLY A 195 13.23 27.27 -16.77
C GLY A 195 12.28 26.28 -16.07
N PRO A 196 12.26 25.00 -16.48
CA PRO A 196 11.38 23.99 -15.87
C PRO A 196 11.88 23.54 -14.50
N VAL A 197 10.93 23.04 -13.68
CA VAL A 197 11.19 22.41 -12.38
C VAL A 197 11.35 20.90 -12.57
N ALA A 198 12.44 20.31 -12.06
CA ALA A 198 12.64 18.87 -12.12
C ALA A 198 11.74 18.13 -11.12
N LEU A 199 10.91 17.21 -11.61
CA LEU A 199 10.20 16.22 -10.81
C LEU A 199 11.08 14.97 -10.65
N ARG A 200 11.36 14.56 -9.42
CA ARG A 200 12.37 13.54 -9.12
C ARG A 200 11.80 12.33 -8.42
N ALA A 201 12.47 11.19 -8.58
CA ALA A 201 12.09 9.92 -7.93
C ALA A 201 12.41 9.88 -6.42
N TYR A 202 13.25 10.80 -5.93
CA TYR A 202 13.67 10.87 -4.53
C TYR A 202 13.87 12.35 -4.13
N PRO A 203 13.61 12.76 -2.88
CA PRO A 203 13.76 14.15 -2.41
C PRO A 203 15.22 14.54 -2.22
N SER A 204 15.96 14.64 -3.32
CA SER A 204 17.37 14.98 -3.38
C SER A 204 17.69 15.64 -4.72
N ALA A 205 18.61 16.61 -4.72
CA ALA A 205 19.10 17.24 -5.94
C ALA A 205 19.77 16.24 -6.92
N GLN A 206 20.28 15.13 -6.40
CA GLN A 206 20.86 14.01 -7.15
C GLN A 206 19.82 12.94 -7.52
N GLY A 207 18.58 13.03 -7.02
CA GLY A 207 17.50 12.09 -7.36
C GLY A 207 17.25 12.07 -8.87
N GLN A 208 17.03 10.87 -9.41
CA GLN A 208 16.70 10.69 -10.83
C GLN A 208 15.52 11.58 -11.22
N VAL A 209 15.67 12.33 -12.32
CA VAL A 209 14.58 13.13 -12.89
C VAL A 209 13.59 12.22 -13.61
N ILE A 210 12.33 12.27 -13.22
CA ILE A 210 11.21 11.55 -13.84
C ILE A 210 10.72 12.32 -15.06
N THR A 211 10.46 13.62 -14.85
CA THR A 211 10.02 14.56 -15.89
C THR A 211 10.35 15.98 -15.50
N GLN A 212 10.11 16.90 -16.43
CA GLN A 212 10.27 18.34 -16.20
C GLN A 212 8.88 18.99 -16.17
N ILE A 213 8.63 19.81 -15.15
CA ILE A 213 7.41 20.60 -15.01
C ILE A 213 7.68 21.98 -15.61
N PRO A 214 7.02 22.40 -16.69
CA PRO A 214 7.22 23.72 -17.27
C PRO A 214 6.99 24.85 -16.25
N ASN A 215 7.74 25.94 -16.37
CA ASN A 215 7.48 27.16 -15.58
C ASN A 215 6.06 27.66 -15.85
N GLY A 216 5.32 28.01 -14.79
CA GLY A 216 3.92 28.41 -14.86
C GLY A 216 2.92 27.24 -14.92
N ALA A 217 3.37 25.98 -14.91
CA ALA A 217 2.46 24.84 -14.93
C ALA A 217 1.80 24.61 -13.56
N LYS A 218 0.50 24.29 -13.59
CA LYS A 218 -0.26 23.90 -12.41
C LYS A 218 0.12 22.50 -11.98
N VAL A 219 0.21 22.31 -10.67
CA VAL A 219 0.51 21.01 -10.03
C VAL A 219 -0.41 20.80 -8.85
N THR A 220 -0.52 19.55 -8.37
CA THR A 220 -1.15 19.21 -7.09
C THR A 220 -0.08 18.77 -6.11
N VAL A 221 0.01 19.45 -4.97
CA VAL A 221 0.89 19.06 -3.85
C VAL A 221 0.12 18.08 -2.99
N LEU A 222 0.68 16.86 -2.87
CA LEU A 222 0.09 15.72 -2.15
C LEU A 222 0.68 15.55 -0.74
N GLY A 223 1.89 16.07 -0.51
CA GLY A 223 2.58 15.96 0.76
C GLY A 223 3.86 16.79 0.80
N GLN A 224 4.49 16.82 1.98
CA GLN A 224 5.73 17.56 2.18
C GLN A 224 6.72 16.74 3.01
N TYR A 225 7.95 16.69 2.55
CA TYR A 225 9.06 16.12 3.30
C TYR A 225 10.26 17.08 3.29
N ARG A 226 10.56 17.68 4.45
CA ARG A 226 11.60 18.71 4.59
C ARG A 226 11.42 19.84 3.55
N GLY A 227 12.42 20.14 2.72
CA GLY A 227 12.36 21.15 1.65
C GLY A 227 11.83 20.62 0.30
N TRP A 228 11.07 19.52 0.28
CA TRP A 228 10.51 18.91 -0.91
C TRP A 228 9.00 18.72 -0.79
N TYR A 229 8.29 18.93 -1.90
CA TYR A 229 6.89 18.53 -2.03
C TYR A 229 6.77 17.23 -2.82
N VAL A 230 5.85 16.37 -2.39
CA VAL A 230 5.34 15.30 -3.27
C VAL A 230 4.31 15.94 -4.18
N VAL A 231 4.54 15.85 -5.47
CA VAL A 231 3.80 16.60 -6.49
C VAL A 231 3.24 15.64 -7.54
N LEU A 232 1.97 15.82 -7.87
CA LEU A 232 1.33 15.24 -9.05
C LEU A 232 1.34 16.28 -10.18
N TYR A 233 1.93 15.91 -11.32
CA TYR A 233 1.91 16.67 -12.56
C TYR A 233 1.55 15.74 -13.74
N GLY A 234 0.41 15.95 -14.35
CA GLY A 234 -0.18 14.98 -15.29
C GLY A 234 -0.40 13.63 -14.60
N GLU A 235 0.16 12.57 -15.15
CA GLU A 235 0.12 11.21 -14.57
C GLU A 235 1.36 10.89 -13.72
N SER A 236 2.29 11.83 -13.59
CA SER A 236 3.55 11.62 -12.88
C SER A 236 3.48 12.11 -11.45
N ILE A 237 3.83 11.26 -10.49
CA ILE A 237 4.06 11.64 -9.09
C ILE A 237 5.56 11.62 -8.82
N GLY A 238 6.06 12.59 -8.04
CA GLY A 238 7.46 12.65 -7.66
C GLY A 238 7.73 13.77 -6.67
N TYR A 239 9.00 14.03 -6.43
CA TYR A 239 9.47 15.08 -5.54
C TYR A 239 9.93 16.31 -6.34
N ALA A 240 9.37 17.47 -6.03
CA ALA A 240 9.83 18.77 -6.51
C ALA A 240 10.36 19.58 -5.33
N ASN A 241 11.44 20.35 -5.56
CA ASN A 241 11.96 21.23 -4.51
C ASN A 241 10.90 22.30 -4.18
N ALA A 242 10.59 22.44 -2.89
CA ALA A 242 9.54 23.33 -2.40
C ALA A 242 9.80 24.81 -2.74
N ALA A 243 11.07 25.21 -2.91
CA ALA A 243 11.42 26.58 -3.32
C ALA A 243 10.90 26.97 -4.70
N PHE A 244 10.55 25.97 -5.54
CA PHE A 244 10.06 26.18 -6.92
C PHE A 244 8.57 25.89 -7.08
N ILE A 245 7.84 25.68 -5.99
CA ILE A 245 6.39 25.44 -6.01
C ILE A 245 5.71 26.51 -5.13
N GLN A 246 5.01 27.40 -5.78
CA GLN A 246 4.19 28.41 -5.10
C GLN A 246 2.82 27.79 -4.79
N LEU A 247 2.38 27.86 -3.52
CA LEU A 247 1.06 27.40 -3.03
C LEU A 247 0.06 28.54 -3.00
#